data_d9b779cc9fffb8064931d0ed868aabf7
#
_entry.id   d9b779cc9fffb8064931d0ed868aabf7
#
_cell.length_a   1.000
_cell.length_b   1.000
_cell.length_c   1.000
_cell.angle_alpha   90.00
_cell.angle_beta   90.00
_cell.angle_gamma   90.00
#
_symmetry.space_group_name_H-M   'P 1'
#
loop_
_entity.id
_entity.type
_entity.pdbx_description
1 polymer ?
#
loop_
_entity_poly.entity_id
_entity_poly.type
_entity_poly.pdbx_seq_one_letter_code
_entity_poly.pdbx_strand_id
1 'polypeptide(L)'
;MAPSSITTTGGVRRSLHIAVDKYRHAGPFLPNLAGCENDIRAMRQLLTSRFGFEERNAVLLINEQATRQAITTAWHGLTEQTQAGDTVFIQYSGHGSQMRDVHGDEEDGMDETILPHDTRDPGRQVFDITDDEIKEWVD
;
A
#
# COMPACT_ATOMS: atom_id res chain seq x y z
N MET A 1 18.97 -0.04 -30.75
CA MET A 1 18.27 0.30 -30.49
C MET A 1 17.34 -0.25 -30.26
N ALA A 2 16.87 -0.17 -30.45
CA ALA A 2 15.98 -0.31 -30.25
C ALA A 2 15.20 -1.01 -29.48
N PRO A 3 15.34 -1.13 -28.46
CA PRO A 3 14.51 -1.79 -27.53
C PRO A 3 13.18 -1.13 -27.36
N SER A 4 13.03 0.01 -27.87
CA SER A 4 11.78 0.71 -27.73
C SER A 4 10.59 -0.05 -28.25
N SER A 5 10.79 -0.87 -29.25
CA SER A 5 9.70 -1.62 -29.82
C SER A 5 9.15 -2.68 -28.87
N ILE A 6 9.96 -3.08 -27.91
CA ILE A 6 9.58 -4.11 -26.97
C ILE A 6 8.55 -3.61 -25.98
N THR A 7 8.65 -2.34 -25.62
CA THR A 7 7.79 -1.78 -24.60
C THR A 7 6.36 -1.59 -25.05
N THR A 8 6.10 -1.60 -26.32
CA THR A 8 4.77 -1.33 -26.82
C THR A 8 3.75 -2.41 -26.47
N THR A 9 4.22 -3.62 -26.16
CA THR A 9 3.32 -4.71 -25.84
C THR A 9 3.01 -4.85 -24.37
N GLY A 10 3.82 -4.22 -23.50
CA GLY A 10 3.74 -4.48 -22.06
C GLY A 10 2.98 -3.44 -21.25
N GLY A 11 2.65 -2.32 -21.83
CA GLY A 11 2.08 -1.22 -21.06
C GLY A 11 3.05 -0.66 -20.04
N VAL A 12 2.54 0.16 -19.12
CA VAL A 12 3.34 0.78 -18.07
C VAL A 12 3.23 -0.06 -16.80
N ARG A 13 4.33 -0.17 -16.08
CA ARG A 13 4.37 -0.90 -14.81
C ARG A 13 4.59 0.10 -13.68
N ARG A 14 3.59 0.21 -12.82
CA ARG A 14 3.59 1.13 -11.70
C ARG A 14 3.53 0.39 -10.39
N SER A 15 4.14 0.94 -9.34
CA SER A 15 4.10 0.32 -8.03
C SER A 15 3.89 1.34 -6.92
N LEU A 16 3.26 0.88 -5.85
CA LEU A 16 3.07 1.63 -4.62
C LEU A 16 3.56 0.76 -3.47
N HIS A 17 4.51 1.27 -2.72
CA HIS A 17 5.12 0.54 -1.60
C HIS A 17 4.90 1.33 -0.32
N ILE A 18 4.26 0.70 0.64
CA ILE A 18 3.89 1.32 1.91
C ILE A 18 4.59 0.58 3.03
N ALA A 19 5.33 1.30 3.86
CA ALA A 19 6.01 0.72 5.01
C ALA A 19 5.80 1.56 6.25
N VAL A 20 5.36 0.92 7.33
CA VAL A 20 5.18 1.61 8.61
C VAL A 20 5.89 0.82 9.69
N ASP A 21 7.07 1.27 10.08
CA ASP A 21 7.80 0.80 11.25
C ASP A 21 7.48 1.65 12.49
N LYS A 22 7.25 2.93 12.28
CA LYS A 22 7.00 3.88 13.35
C LYS A 22 5.57 4.39 13.25
N TYR A 23 4.84 4.28 14.34
CA TYR A 23 3.45 4.70 14.43
C TYR A 23 3.34 5.95 15.29
N ARG A 24 2.51 6.92 14.84
CA ARG A 24 2.35 8.19 15.58
C ARG A 24 1.86 7.95 17.00
N HIS A 25 0.93 7.01 17.16
CA HIS A 25 0.33 6.70 18.45
C HIS A 25 0.77 5.33 18.94
N ALA A 26 2.07 5.04 18.81
CA ALA A 26 2.65 3.78 19.26
C ALA A 26 2.45 3.59 20.76
N GLY A 27 2.29 2.34 21.16
CA GLY A 27 2.08 1.99 22.57
C GLY A 27 2.07 0.48 22.74
N PRO A 28 1.63 -0.01 23.92
CA PRO A 28 1.65 -1.46 24.20
C PRO A 28 0.83 -2.29 23.22
N PHE A 29 -0.23 -1.73 22.68
CA PHE A 29 -1.10 -2.43 21.72
C PHE A 29 -0.78 -2.09 20.27
N LEU A 30 0.17 -1.17 20.04
CA LEU A 30 0.63 -0.79 18.72
C LEU A 30 2.13 -0.49 18.81
N PRO A 31 2.96 -1.52 19.00
CA PRO A 31 4.39 -1.29 19.11
C PRO A 31 5.00 -0.92 17.75
N ASN A 32 6.08 -0.17 17.79
CA ASN A 32 6.85 0.09 16.59
C ASN A 32 7.48 -1.22 16.08
N LEU A 33 7.72 -1.27 14.80
CA LEU A 33 8.33 -2.41 14.12
C LEU A 33 9.72 -2.04 13.63
N ALA A 34 10.38 -3.00 13.01
CA ALA A 34 11.65 -2.81 12.34
C ALA A 34 11.67 -3.71 11.11
N GLY A 35 12.27 -3.24 10.03
CA GLY A 35 12.42 -4.03 8.82
C GLY A 35 11.39 -3.77 7.73
N CYS A 36 10.31 -3.06 8.02
CA CYS A 36 9.28 -2.81 7.00
C CYS A 36 9.82 -1.94 5.86
N GLU A 37 10.56 -0.91 6.19
CA GLU A 37 11.18 -0.04 5.19
C GLU A 37 12.17 -0.82 4.33
N ASN A 38 13.00 -1.66 4.95
CA ASN A 38 13.95 -2.50 4.21
C ASN A 38 13.23 -3.43 3.26
N ASP A 39 12.10 -3.99 3.67
CA ASP A 39 11.33 -4.91 2.84
C ASP A 39 10.84 -4.23 1.56
N ILE A 40 10.27 -3.04 1.69
CA ILE A 40 9.74 -2.37 0.50
C ILE A 40 10.83 -1.86 -0.42
N ARG A 41 11.97 -1.44 0.14
CA ARG A 41 13.10 -1.01 -0.68
C ARG A 41 13.70 -2.18 -1.46
N ALA A 42 13.80 -3.35 -0.83
CA ALA A 42 14.27 -4.56 -1.50
C ALA A 42 13.31 -4.98 -2.62
N MET A 43 12.01 -4.91 -2.37
CA MET A 43 11.02 -5.27 -3.38
C MET A 43 11.07 -4.30 -4.56
N ARG A 44 11.17 -2.99 -4.31
CA ARG A 44 11.30 -2.02 -5.39
C ARG A 44 12.52 -2.30 -6.25
N GLN A 45 13.65 -2.60 -5.60
CA GLN A 45 14.87 -2.92 -6.33
C GLN A 45 14.70 -4.19 -7.18
N LEU A 46 14.05 -5.20 -6.64
CA LEU A 46 13.77 -6.43 -7.38
C LEU A 46 12.91 -6.15 -8.61
N LEU A 47 11.83 -5.39 -8.43
CA LEU A 47 10.94 -5.06 -9.54
C LEU A 47 11.66 -4.25 -10.61
N THR A 48 12.50 -3.31 -10.19
CA THR A 48 13.24 -2.46 -11.11
C THR A 48 14.30 -3.24 -11.87
N SER A 49 15.02 -4.13 -11.19
CA SER A 49 16.14 -4.85 -11.81
C SER A 49 15.71 -6.06 -12.62
N ARG A 50 14.56 -6.67 -12.33
CA ARG A 50 14.18 -7.94 -12.94
C ARG A 50 12.82 -7.98 -13.60
N PHE A 51 11.93 -7.06 -13.30
CA PHE A 51 10.56 -7.15 -13.77
C PHE A 51 10.11 -5.96 -14.62
N GLY A 52 11.05 -5.12 -15.02
CA GLY A 52 10.76 -4.04 -15.95
C GLY A 52 10.02 -2.85 -15.36
N PHE A 53 9.97 -2.73 -14.04
CA PHE A 53 9.44 -1.53 -13.40
C PHE A 53 10.49 -0.43 -13.44
N GLU A 54 10.05 0.81 -13.59
CA GLU A 54 10.95 1.97 -13.56
C GLU A 54 10.84 2.69 -12.23
N GLU A 55 11.95 3.18 -11.69
CA GLU A 55 11.95 3.88 -10.41
C GLU A 55 11.01 5.09 -10.41
N ARG A 56 10.93 5.79 -11.52
CA ARG A 56 10.06 6.97 -11.63
C ARG A 56 8.57 6.63 -11.49
N ASN A 57 8.21 5.37 -11.68
CA ASN A 57 6.84 4.88 -11.57
C ASN A 57 6.60 4.14 -10.26
N ALA A 58 7.53 4.24 -9.31
CA ALA A 58 7.40 3.65 -8.00
C ALA A 58 7.17 4.74 -6.96
N VAL A 59 6.12 4.61 -6.17
CA VAL A 59 5.82 5.52 -5.07
C VAL A 59 6.12 4.80 -3.76
N LEU A 60 6.91 5.44 -2.90
CA LEU A 60 7.22 4.91 -1.58
C LEU A 60 6.61 5.82 -0.52
N LEU A 61 5.82 5.23 0.38
CA LEU A 61 5.29 5.94 1.54
C LEU A 61 5.84 5.23 2.78
N ILE A 62 6.68 5.93 3.52
CA ILE A 62 7.43 5.35 4.63
C ILE A 62 7.14 6.13 5.90
N ASN A 63 6.75 5.42 6.97
CA ASN A 63 6.49 5.98 8.29
C ASN A 63 5.55 7.18 8.23
N GLU A 64 5.99 8.37 8.61
CA GLU A 64 5.14 9.56 8.66
C GLU A 64 4.56 9.96 7.30
N GLN A 65 5.09 9.44 6.21
CA GLN A 65 4.51 9.64 4.89
C GLN A 65 3.31 8.73 4.64
N ALA A 66 3.19 7.65 5.40
CA ALA A 66 2.18 6.61 5.19
C ALA A 66 0.94 6.86 6.06
N THR A 67 0.40 8.06 6.01
CA THR A 67 -0.86 8.37 6.67
C THR A 67 -2.02 7.78 5.89
N ARG A 68 -3.17 7.63 6.55
CA ARG A 68 -4.37 7.14 5.88
C ARG A 68 -4.70 7.99 4.65
N GLN A 69 -4.61 9.31 4.79
CA GLN A 69 -4.88 10.23 3.68
C GLN A 69 -3.90 10.02 2.53
N ALA A 70 -2.61 9.92 2.84
CA ALA A 70 -1.58 9.77 1.82
C ALA A 70 -1.70 8.44 1.07
N ILE A 71 -1.99 7.36 1.80
CA ILE A 71 -2.20 6.04 1.20
C ILE A 71 -3.40 6.08 0.26
N THR A 72 -4.52 6.64 0.72
CA THR A 72 -5.74 6.72 -0.08
C THR A 72 -5.51 7.55 -1.34
N THR A 73 -4.85 8.70 -1.20
CA THR A 73 -4.56 9.58 -2.33
C THR A 73 -3.64 8.90 -3.35
N ALA A 74 -2.59 8.25 -2.88
CA ALA A 74 -1.64 7.57 -3.76
C ALA A 74 -2.30 6.41 -4.51
N TRP A 75 -3.14 5.66 -3.83
CA TRP A 75 -3.83 4.52 -4.43
C TRP A 75 -4.80 5.00 -5.52
N HIS A 76 -5.61 6.01 -5.20
CA HIS A 76 -6.54 6.55 -6.18
C HIS A 76 -5.82 7.16 -7.38
N GLY A 77 -4.71 7.86 -7.15
CA GLY A 77 -3.90 8.40 -8.23
C GLY A 77 -3.37 7.30 -9.14
N LEU A 78 -2.93 6.20 -8.54
CA LEU A 78 -2.45 5.05 -9.28
C LEU A 78 -3.57 4.44 -10.13
N THR A 79 -4.75 4.29 -9.57
CA THR A 79 -5.92 3.76 -10.27
C THR A 79 -6.30 4.65 -11.46
N GLU A 80 -6.30 5.96 -11.26
CA GLU A 80 -6.64 6.90 -12.32
C GLU A 80 -5.66 6.87 -13.49
N GLN A 81 -4.39 6.62 -13.20
CA GLN A 81 -3.34 6.57 -14.22
C GLN A 81 -3.32 5.26 -14.98
N THR A 82 -3.87 4.20 -14.41
CA THR A 82 -3.75 2.86 -14.96
C THR A 82 -4.71 2.66 -16.14
N GLN A 83 -4.18 2.10 -17.21
CA GLN A 83 -4.93 1.81 -18.43
C GLN A 83 -4.83 0.32 -18.75
N ALA A 84 -5.68 -0.13 -19.65
CA ALA A 84 -5.64 -1.52 -20.10
C ALA A 84 -4.24 -1.87 -20.60
N GLY A 85 -3.73 -3.00 -20.17
CA GLY A 85 -2.39 -3.46 -20.52
C GLY A 85 -1.31 -3.05 -19.52
N ASP A 86 -1.62 -2.15 -18.61
CA ASP A 86 -0.69 -1.75 -17.54
C ASP A 86 -0.66 -2.78 -16.43
N THR A 87 0.44 -2.80 -15.69
CA THR A 87 0.60 -3.63 -14.50
C THR A 87 0.77 -2.74 -13.28
N VAL A 88 0.07 -3.09 -12.21
CA VAL A 88 0.17 -2.37 -10.94
C VAL A 88 0.57 -3.36 -9.85
N PHE A 89 1.57 -2.98 -9.07
CA PHE A 89 2.02 -3.74 -7.91
C PHE A 89 1.88 -2.88 -6.67
N ILE A 90 1.18 -3.38 -5.66
CA ILE A 90 1.00 -2.65 -4.40
C ILE A 90 1.46 -3.53 -3.25
N GLN A 91 2.28 -2.95 -2.39
CA GLN A 91 2.86 -3.65 -1.24
C GLN A 91 2.63 -2.84 0.02
N TYR A 92 2.25 -3.54 1.07
CA TYR A 92 2.17 -2.98 2.41
C TYR A 92 2.99 -3.84 3.36
N SER A 93 3.81 -3.20 4.17
CA SER A 93 4.57 -3.84 5.24
C SER A 93 4.39 -3.03 6.52
N GLY A 94 3.73 -3.62 7.50
CA GLY A 94 3.40 -2.96 8.76
C GLY A 94 2.47 -3.84 9.57
N HIS A 95 1.82 -3.26 10.58
CA HIS A 95 0.84 -3.98 11.38
C HIS A 95 -0.46 -4.24 10.62
N GLY A 96 -1.05 -5.38 10.92
CA GLY A 96 -2.43 -5.70 10.54
C GLY A 96 -3.27 -5.89 11.79
N SER A 97 -4.58 -5.75 11.65
CA SER A 97 -5.52 -5.94 12.75
C SER A 97 -6.87 -6.38 12.21
N GLN A 98 -7.88 -6.35 13.05
CA GLN A 98 -9.23 -6.73 12.68
C GLN A 98 -10.20 -5.68 13.20
N MET A 99 -11.27 -5.47 12.46
CA MET A 99 -12.38 -4.61 12.85
C MET A 99 -13.68 -5.38 12.64
N ARG A 100 -14.73 -4.95 13.33
CA ARG A 100 -16.03 -5.59 13.16
C ARG A 100 -16.50 -5.47 11.72
N ASP A 101 -16.89 -6.59 11.14
CA ASP A 101 -17.40 -6.64 9.78
C ASP A 101 -18.80 -6.02 9.73
N VAL A 102 -18.93 -4.89 9.06
CA VAL A 102 -20.21 -4.22 8.91
C VAL A 102 -20.97 -4.65 7.67
N HIS A 103 -20.32 -5.43 6.80
CA HIS A 103 -20.93 -5.89 5.55
C HIS A 103 -21.35 -7.36 5.58
N GLY A 104 -20.91 -8.11 6.59
CA GLY A 104 -21.30 -9.50 6.76
C GLY A 104 -20.69 -10.47 5.79
N ASP A 105 -19.57 -10.11 5.15
CA ASP A 105 -18.92 -10.95 4.15
C ASP A 105 -17.80 -11.83 4.71
N GLU A 106 -17.49 -11.72 6.01
CA GLU A 106 -16.47 -12.53 6.64
C GLU A 106 -17.10 -13.59 7.56
N GLU A 107 -16.55 -14.80 7.53
CA GLU A 107 -17.07 -15.90 8.33
C GLU A 107 -17.02 -15.63 9.84
N ASP A 108 -15.97 -14.95 10.27
CA ASP A 108 -15.77 -14.66 11.70
C ASP A 108 -16.40 -13.34 12.13
N GLY A 109 -17.05 -12.61 11.22
CA GLY A 109 -17.66 -11.33 11.51
C GLY A 109 -16.68 -10.20 11.70
N MET A 110 -15.43 -10.36 11.28
CA MET A 110 -14.36 -9.36 11.43
C MET A 110 -13.72 -9.06 10.08
N ASP A 111 -13.54 -7.76 9.80
CA ASP A 111 -12.76 -7.31 8.65
C ASP A 111 -11.29 -7.25 9.04
N GLU A 112 -10.42 -7.69 8.16
CA GLU A 112 -8.99 -7.51 8.33
C GLU A 112 -8.60 -6.10 7.91
N THR A 113 -7.60 -5.53 8.57
CA THR A 113 -7.19 -4.15 8.32
C THR A 113 -5.68 -4.02 8.17
N ILE A 114 -5.26 -2.98 7.46
CA ILE A 114 -3.89 -2.49 7.53
C ILE A 114 -3.90 -1.17 8.31
N LEU A 115 -2.80 -0.90 9.00
CA LEU A 115 -2.72 0.22 9.93
C LEU A 115 -1.83 1.32 9.36
N PRO A 116 -2.42 2.46 8.94
CA PRO A 116 -1.60 3.60 8.52
C PRO A 116 -0.87 4.21 9.72
N HIS A 117 0.13 5.04 9.43
CA HIS A 117 0.98 5.66 10.44
C HIS A 117 0.20 6.42 11.50
N ASP A 118 -0.87 7.09 11.14
CA ASP A 118 -1.65 7.97 12.02
C ASP A 118 -2.90 7.31 12.60
N THR A 119 -3.05 6.01 12.46
CA THR A 119 -4.20 5.28 12.99
C THR A 119 -4.19 5.25 14.52
N ARG A 120 -5.33 4.91 15.11
CA ARG A 120 -5.49 4.75 16.55
C ARG A 120 -5.23 6.04 17.30
N ASP A 121 -5.58 7.17 16.71
CA ASP A 121 -5.47 8.47 17.34
C ASP A 121 -6.44 8.59 18.53
N PRO A 122 -6.10 9.41 19.55
CA PRO A 122 -6.97 9.54 20.72
C PRO A 122 -8.38 10.03 20.40
N GLY A 123 -8.52 10.85 19.35
CA GLY A 123 -9.82 11.34 18.93
C GLY A 123 -10.61 10.37 18.08
N ARG A 124 -10.03 9.23 17.74
CA ARG A 124 -10.65 8.19 16.92
C ARG A 124 -11.18 8.72 15.59
N GLN A 125 -10.44 9.63 14.97
CA GLN A 125 -10.82 10.21 13.68
C GLN A 125 -10.11 9.55 12.51
N VAL A 126 -9.00 8.85 12.77
CA VAL A 126 -8.25 8.14 11.74
C VAL A 126 -8.41 6.65 11.97
N PHE A 127 -9.07 5.98 11.04
CA PHE A 127 -9.36 4.56 11.15
C PHE A 127 -8.34 3.73 10.41
N ASP A 128 -8.22 2.46 10.79
CA ASP A 128 -7.51 1.47 9.99
C ASP A 128 -8.15 1.40 8.61
N ILE A 129 -7.39 0.94 7.63
CA ILE A 129 -7.91 0.72 6.28
C ILE A 129 -8.38 -0.74 6.21
N THR A 130 -9.65 -0.93 5.91
CA THR A 130 -10.25 -2.27 5.88
C THR A 130 -10.02 -2.95 4.53
N ASP A 131 -10.07 -4.26 4.52
CA ASP A 131 -10.01 -5.03 3.28
C ASP A 131 -11.20 -4.73 2.36
N ASP A 132 -12.35 -4.38 2.92
CA ASP A 132 -13.49 -3.95 2.13
C ASP A 132 -13.19 -2.65 1.37
N GLU A 133 -12.55 -1.68 2.02
CA GLU A 133 -12.13 -0.46 1.35
C GLU A 133 -11.15 -0.75 0.22
N ILE A 134 -10.17 -1.63 0.49
CA ILE A 134 -9.20 -2.01 -0.52
C ILE A 134 -9.88 -2.67 -1.70
N LYS A 135 -10.83 -3.54 -1.45
CA LYS A 135 -11.59 -4.20 -2.50
C LYS A 135 -12.32 -3.18 -3.39
N GLU A 136 -12.94 -2.18 -2.77
CA GLU A 136 -13.58 -1.09 -3.51
C GLU A 136 -12.59 -0.36 -4.41
N TRP A 137 -11.37 -0.14 -3.91
CA TRP A 137 -10.37 0.63 -4.63
C TRP A 137 -9.81 -0.09 -5.86
N VAL A 138 -9.87 -1.42 -5.88
CA VAL A 138 -9.37 -2.19 -7.02
C VAL A 138 -10.47 -2.51 -8.03
N ASP A 139 -11.72 -2.38 -7.66
CA ASP A 139 -12.85 -2.55 -8.55
C ASP A 139 -13.16 -1.25 -9.30
#